data_f7f0e72d75d445159e69aa20f6128fb0
#
_entry.id   f7f0e72d75d445159e69aa20f6128fb0
#
_cell.length_a   1.000
_cell.length_b   1.000
_cell.length_c   1.000
_cell.angle_alpha   90.00
_cell.angle_beta   90.00
_cell.angle_gamma   90.00
#
_symmetry.space_group_name_H-M   'P 1'
#
loop_
_entity.id
_entity.type
_entity.pdbx_description
1 polymer ?
#
loop_
_entity_poly.entity_id
_entity_poly.type
_entity_poly.pdbx_seq_one_letter_code
_entity_poly.pdbx_strand_id
1 'polypeptide(L)'
;RYGTLALDTGESLDSAEATLATATIAYSLRDDVEAIQWMHGHVQETGELPLLEAETVVRSLAIAMHSQSEIILPLLQLKEFDQYTTTHSTNVSVLAMAIGEYLGFAGRELRVLGVSGLLHDLGKVKIPREILVKPGGFTDEEFAIMKAHPKEGAKLILDRDVRLEVPAVVAYEHHIMLNGGGYPAFHFARDTHYASRLVHVCDVYDALCTNRPYRAAWTSAKALDYLEEKTGTDFDPVFSLPFIKMMKERSVQRLSLEDPEVKPSSPSPPGGEGDRG
;
A
#
# COMPACT_ATOMS: atom_id res chain seq x y z
N ARG A 1 -22.93 -26.03 11.10
CA ARG A 1 -22.09 -27.13 11.64
C ARG A 1 -21.21 -27.60 10.50
N TYR A 2 -19.96 -27.16 10.49
CA TYR A 2 -18.92 -27.68 9.58
C TYR A 2 -18.14 -28.76 10.33
N GLY A 3 -18.13 -29.96 9.77
CA GLY A 3 -17.43 -31.09 10.34
C GLY A 3 -15.92 -30.95 10.09
N THR A 4 -15.15 -31.13 11.14
CA THR A 4 -13.69 -31.25 11.12
C THR A 4 -13.32 -32.60 10.53
N LEU A 5 -12.70 -32.65 9.37
CA LEU A 5 -12.01 -33.83 8.85
C LEU A 5 -10.58 -33.83 9.44
N ALA A 6 -10.33 -34.71 10.37
CA ALA A 6 -8.98 -34.98 10.85
C ALA A 6 -8.31 -35.98 9.87
N LEU A 7 -7.25 -35.54 9.20
CA LEU A 7 -6.33 -36.42 8.48
C LEU A 7 -5.18 -36.76 9.43
N ASP A 8 -5.12 -38.03 9.81
CA ASP A 8 -4.05 -38.60 10.65
C ASP A 8 -2.84 -38.88 9.74
N THR A 9 -1.95 -37.93 9.61
CA THR A 9 -0.68 -38.02 8.88
C THR A 9 0.47 -37.72 9.83
N GLY A 10 0.85 -38.44 10.77
CA GLY A 10 2.05 -38.44 11.64
C GLY A 10 3.03 -37.23 11.60
N GLU A 11 2.70 -36.15 10.92
CA GLU A 11 3.38 -34.86 10.94
C GLU A 11 2.82 -34.00 12.07
N SER A 12 3.68 -33.23 12.75
CA SER A 12 3.24 -32.39 13.85
C SER A 12 2.12 -31.45 13.35
N LEU A 13 1.02 -31.40 14.09
CA LEU A 13 -0.14 -30.53 13.78
C LEU A 13 0.27 -29.09 13.40
N ASP A 14 1.33 -28.59 14.04
CA ASP A 14 1.87 -27.26 13.80
C ASP A 14 2.41 -27.06 12.36
N SER A 15 3.04 -28.07 11.75
CA SER A 15 3.59 -27.96 10.39
C SER A 15 2.49 -28.08 9.32
N ALA A 16 1.48 -28.88 9.55
CA ALA A 16 0.35 -29.03 8.65
C ALA A 16 -0.56 -27.79 8.66
N GLU A 17 -0.81 -27.20 9.83
CA GLU A 17 -1.56 -25.94 9.97
C GLU A 17 -0.83 -24.77 9.32
N ALA A 18 0.48 -24.65 9.49
CA ALA A 18 1.30 -23.63 8.85
C ALA A 18 1.28 -23.77 7.31
N THR A 19 1.39 -25.01 6.79
CA THR A 19 1.35 -25.28 5.35
C THR A 19 -0.02 -24.97 4.75
N LEU A 20 -1.12 -25.33 5.43
CA LEU A 20 -2.49 -25.01 5.02
C LEU A 20 -2.73 -23.49 5.05
N ALA A 21 -2.28 -22.82 6.10
CA ALA A 21 -2.41 -21.37 6.22
C ALA A 21 -1.68 -20.64 5.07
N THR A 22 -0.44 -21.04 4.78
CA THR A 22 0.36 -20.48 3.69
C THR A 22 -0.30 -20.71 2.32
N ALA A 23 -0.82 -21.90 2.05
CA ALA A 23 -1.51 -22.22 0.80
C ALA A 23 -2.81 -21.43 0.65
N THR A 24 -3.58 -21.28 1.73
CA THR A 24 -4.84 -20.52 1.74
C THR A 24 -4.59 -19.03 1.48
N ILE A 25 -3.53 -18.45 2.03
CA ILE A 25 -3.18 -17.05 1.86
C ILE A 25 -2.67 -16.79 0.43
N ALA A 26 -1.83 -17.65 -0.13
CA ALA A 26 -1.36 -17.50 -1.51
C ALA A 26 -2.52 -17.56 -2.52
N TYR A 27 -3.54 -18.37 -2.26
CA TYR A 27 -4.76 -18.41 -3.06
C TYR A 27 -5.58 -17.13 -2.91
N SER A 28 -5.77 -16.65 -1.69
CA SER A 28 -6.54 -15.44 -1.38
C SER A 28 -5.99 -14.18 -2.10
N LEU A 29 -4.67 -13.97 -2.10
CA LEU A 29 -4.07 -12.79 -2.75
C LEU A 29 -4.28 -12.76 -4.27
N ARG A 30 -4.27 -13.92 -4.92
CA ARG A 30 -4.56 -14.00 -6.36
C ARG A 30 -6.00 -13.63 -6.64
N ASP A 31 -6.94 -14.17 -5.86
CA ASP A 31 -8.36 -13.87 -5.97
C ASP A 31 -8.65 -12.40 -5.69
N ASP A 32 -7.97 -11.80 -4.70
CA ASP A 32 -8.08 -10.38 -4.39
C ASP A 32 -7.63 -9.50 -5.57
N VAL A 33 -6.50 -9.84 -6.22
CA VAL A 33 -6.01 -9.12 -7.41
C VAL A 33 -6.99 -9.26 -8.58
N GLU A 34 -7.52 -10.45 -8.82
CA GLU A 34 -8.54 -10.70 -9.87
C GLU A 34 -9.85 -9.94 -9.58
N ALA A 35 -10.28 -9.89 -8.31
CA ALA A 35 -11.45 -9.13 -7.90
C ALA A 35 -11.27 -7.61 -8.11
N ILE A 36 -10.10 -7.06 -7.79
CA ILE A 36 -9.78 -5.64 -8.04
C ILE A 36 -9.76 -5.35 -9.54
N GLN A 37 -9.19 -6.24 -10.33
CA GLN A 37 -9.17 -6.12 -11.78
C GLN A 37 -10.58 -6.10 -12.37
N TRP A 38 -11.42 -7.04 -11.93
CA TRP A 38 -12.81 -7.10 -12.32
C TRP A 38 -13.55 -5.81 -11.90
N MET A 39 -13.32 -5.33 -10.68
CA MET A 39 -13.91 -4.10 -10.16
C MET A 39 -13.56 -2.89 -11.04
N HIS A 40 -12.30 -2.72 -11.44
CA HIS A 40 -11.89 -1.64 -12.34
C HIS A 40 -12.58 -1.74 -13.70
N GLY A 41 -12.66 -2.94 -14.30
CA GLY A 41 -13.40 -3.18 -15.55
C GLY A 41 -14.87 -2.84 -15.41
N HIS A 42 -15.52 -3.29 -14.33
CA HIS A 42 -16.92 -3.01 -14.05
C HIS A 42 -17.19 -1.50 -13.93
N VAL A 43 -16.36 -0.76 -13.18
CA VAL A 43 -16.48 0.70 -13.08
C VAL A 43 -16.28 1.39 -14.43
N GLN A 44 -15.35 0.90 -15.25
CA GLN A 44 -15.11 1.44 -16.59
C GLN A 44 -16.32 1.26 -17.50
N GLU A 45 -16.97 0.10 -17.44
CA GLU A 45 -18.12 -0.25 -18.29
C GLU A 45 -19.42 0.40 -17.83
N THR A 46 -19.69 0.36 -16.52
CA THR A 46 -20.99 0.76 -15.96
C THR A 46 -20.99 2.13 -15.30
N GLY A 47 -19.81 2.61 -14.88
CA GLY A 47 -19.68 3.80 -14.03
C GLY A 47 -20.04 3.53 -12.56
N GLU A 48 -20.36 2.29 -12.18
CA GLU A 48 -20.79 1.91 -10.84
C GLU A 48 -19.68 1.22 -10.05
N LEU A 49 -19.37 1.71 -8.83
CA LEU A 49 -18.41 1.09 -7.92
C LEU A 49 -19.07 -0.10 -7.20
N PRO A 50 -18.57 -1.34 -7.35
CA PRO A 50 -19.04 -2.51 -6.60
C PRO A 50 -18.43 -2.48 -5.18
N LEU A 51 -19.10 -1.76 -4.28
CA LEU A 51 -18.59 -1.48 -2.93
C LEU A 51 -18.40 -2.74 -2.08
N LEU A 52 -19.29 -3.70 -2.19
CA LEU A 52 -19.20 -4.95 -1.41
C LEU A 52 -17.93 -5.72 -1.73
N GLU A 53 -17.56 -5.75 -3.00
CA GLU A 53 -16.34 -6.38 -3.50
C GLU A 53 -15.10 -5.64 -2.97
N ALA A 54 -15.09 -4.31 -3.03
CA ALA A 54 -14.00 -3.50 -2.49
C ALA A 54 -13.80 -3.73 -0.98
N GLU A 55 -14.88 -3.75 -0.20
CA GLU A 55 -14.85 -4.05 1.24
C GLU A 55 -14.40 -5.48 1.52
N THR A 56 -14.80 -6.45 0.69
CA THR A 56 -14.41 -7.86 0.83
C THR A 56 -12.92 -8.03 0.59
N VAL A 57 -12.38 -7.42 -0.46
CA VAL A 57 -10.94 -7.43 -0.76
C VAL A 57 -10.15 -6.81 0.40
N VAL A 58 -10.53 -5.64 0.89
CA VAL A 58 -9.83 -5.00 2.02
C VAL A 58 -9.87 -5.85 3.28
N ARG A 59 -10.99 -6.54 3.54
CA ARG A 59 -11.09 -7.49 4.66
C ARG A 59 -10.16 -8.68 4.50
N SER A 60 -10.08 -9.26 3.29
CA SER A 60 -9.16 -10.35 2.96
C SER A 60 -7.71 -9.94 3.18
N LEU A 61 -7.31 -8.79 2.63
CA LEU A 61 -5.97 -8.22 2.81
C LEU A 61 -5.63 -7.96 4.29
N ALA A 62 -6.58 -7.45 5.08
CA ALA A 62 -6.39 -7.22 6.51
C ALA A 62 -6.18 -8.54 7.29
N ILE A 63 -6.94 -9.59 6.97
CA ILE A 63 -6.76 -10.92 7.57
C ILE A 63 -5.37 -11.48 7.20
N ALA A 64 -5.00 -11.37 5.94
CA ALA A 64 -3.70 -11.81 5.46
C ALA A 64 -2.55 -11.09 6.19
N MET A 65 -2.64 -9.79 6.40
CA MET A 65 -1.64 -9.01 7.17
C MET A 65 -1.48 -9.47 8.62
N HIS A 66 -2.58 -9.86 9.30
CA HIS A 66 -2.51 -10.32 10.69
C HIS A 66 -2.00 -11.76 10.83
N SER A 67 -2.21 -12.60 9.81
CA SER A 67 -1.78 -13.99 9.85
C SER A 67 -0.29 -14.18 9.52
N GLN A 68 0.33 -13.20 8.85
CA GLN A 68 1.76 -13.26 8.50
C GLN A 68 2.39 -11.86 8.58
N SER A 69 3.32 -11.67 9.51
CA SER A 69 4.13 -10.45 9.63
C SER A 69 4.96 -10.11 8.38
N GLU A 70 5.04 -11.01 7.40
CA GLU A 70 5.85 -10.91 6.18
C GLU A 70 5.08 -10.50 4.92
N ILE A 71 3.75 -10.33 4.98
CA ILE A 71 2.90 -10.11 3.78
C ILE A 71 3.21 -8.85 2.99
N ILE A 72 3.74 -7.82 3.61
CA ILE A 72 4.04 -6.55 2.91
C ILE A 72 5.12 -6.74 1.84
N LEU A 73 6.05 -7.66 2.05
CA LEU A 73 7.18 -7.88 1.12
C LEU A 73 6.81 -8.71 -0.12
N PRO A 74 6.03 -9.81 0.00
CA PRO A 74 5.50 -10.53 -1.17
C PRO A 74 4.57 -9.69 -2.05
N LEU A 75 3.77 -8.77 -1.48
CA LEU A 75 2.90 -7.89 -2.25
C LEU A 75 3.69 -6.91 -3.13
N LEU A 76 4.80 -6.38 -2.61
CA LEU A 76 5.73 -5.58 -3.42
C LEU A 76 6.39 -6.40 -4.55
N GLN A 77 6.34 -7.73 -4.50
CA GLN A 77 6.90 -8.66 -5.52
C GLN A 77 5.86 -9.17 -6.53
N LEU A 78 4.56 -8.89 -6.39
CA LEU A 78 3.55 -9.20 -7.42
C LEU A 78 3.77 -8.47 -8.76
N LYS A 79 5.02 -8.05 -8.99
CA LYS A 79 5.51 -7.27 -10.14
C LYS A 79 5.44 -7.96 -11.49
N GLU A 80 5.10 -9.24 -11.53
CA GLU A 80 5.03 -10.05 -12.75
C GLU A 80 3.67 -10.04 -13.44
N PHE A 81 2.64 -9.47 -12.81
CA PHE A 81 1.34 -9.33 -13.44
C PHE A 81 1.28 -8.01 -14.22
N ASP A 82 1.01 -8.13 -15.51
CA ASP A 82 0.97 -7.08 -16.54
C ASP A 82 -0.10 -5.98 -16.33
N GLN A 83 -0.53 -5.76 -15.06
CA GLN A 83 -1.60 -4.84 -14.70
C GLN A 83 -1.17 -3.89 -13.59
N TYR A 84 -0.33 -2.95 -13.99
CA TYR A 84 0.25 -1.91 -13.15
C TYR A 84 -0.75 -1.26 -12.17
N THR A 85 -1.95 -0.89 -12.62
CA THR A 85 -2.92 -0.17 -11.77
C THR A 85 -3.49 -1.05 -10.65
N THR A 86 -3.81 -2.31 -10.92
CA THR A 86 -4.40 -3.23 -9.93
C THR A 86 -3.42 -3.59 -8.83
N THR A 87 -2.20 -3.99 -9.21
CA THR A 87 -1.14 -4.32 -8.23
C THR A 87 -0.77 -3.11 -7.39
N HIS A 88 -0.67 -1.93 -7.98
CA HIS A 88 -0.40 -0.68 -7.28
C HIS A 88 -1.48 -0.36 -6.23
N SER A 89 -2.76 -0.38 -6.61
CA SER A 89 -3.87 -0.14 -5.69
C SER A 89 -3.89 -1.13 -4.52
N THR A 90 -3.59 -2.41 -4.79
CA THR A 90 -3.44 -3.45 -3.75
C THR A 90 -2.32 -3.10 -2.78
N ASN A 91 -1.14 -2.77 -3.31
CA ASN A 91 0.04 -2.43 -2.51
C ASN A 91 -0.22 -1.20 -1.64
N VAL A 92 -0.79 -0.14 -2.21
CA VAL A 92 -1.12 1.09 -1.47
C VAL A 92 -2.13 0.81 -0.36
N SER A 93 -3.16 -0.03 -0.61
CA SER A 93 -4.12 -0.47 0.40
C SER A 93 -3.43 -1.16 1.57
N VAL A 94 -2.56 -2.13 1.30
CA VAL A 94 -1.82 -2.87 2.33
C VAL A 94 -0.84 -1.98 3.09
N LEU A 95 -0.08 -1.15 2.39
CA LEU A 95 0.85 -0.21 3.02
C LEU A 95 0.11 0.79 3.92
N ALA A 96 -1.05 1.31 3.49
CA ALA A 96 -1.86 2.23 4.28
C ALA A 96 -2.42 1.57 5.55
N MET A 97 -2.87 0.32 5.47
CA MET A 97 -3.29 -0.43 6.66
C MET A 97 -2.10 -0.73 7.58
N ALA A 98 -0.96 -1.12 7.03
CA ALA A 98 0.22 -1.47 7.81
C ALA A 98 0.78 -0.29 8.60
N ILE A 99 0.92 0.88 7.97
CA ILE A 99 1.34 2.09 8.69
C ILE A 99 0.27 2.55 9.67
N GLY A 100 -1.02 2.41 9.34
CA GLY A 100 -2.11 2.70 10.26
C GLY A 100 -2.02 1.84 11.52
N GLU A 101 -1.82 0.53 11.39
CA GLU A 101 -1.63 -0.40 12.51
C GLU A 101 -0.38 -0.03 13.33
N TYR A 102 0.74 0.26 12.67
CA TYR A 102 1.97 0.70 13.30
C TYR A 102 1.79 1.98 14.15
N LEU A 103 0.89 2.87 13.71
CA LEU A 103 0.52 4.09 14.42
C LEU A 103 -0.57 3.88 15.49
N GLY A 104 -1.07 2.65 15.67
CA GLY A 104 -2.07 2.30 16.68
C GLY A 104 -3.52 2.47 16.24
N PHE A 105 -3.80 2.70 14.95
CA PHE A 105 -5.17 2.66 14.43
C PHE A 105 -5.69 1.23 14.46
N ALA A 106 -7.00 1.05 14.64
CA ALA A 106 -7.60 -0.27 14.76
C ALA A 106 -8.98 -0.36 14.10
N GLY A 107 -9.41 -1.58 13.82
CA GLY A 107 -10.77 -1.91 13.45
C GLY A 107 -11.30 -1.10 12.26
N ARG A 108 -12.24 -0.17 12.52
CA ARG A 108 -12.88 0.64 11.49
C ARG A 108 -11.90 1.57 10.77
N GLU A 109 -10.98 2.16 11.48
CA GLU A 109 -10.01 3.12 10.92
C GLU A 109 -9.08 2.44 9.92
N LEU A 110 -8.57 1.24 10.25
CA LEU A 110 -7.75 0.44 9.32
C LEU A 110 -8.52 0.08 8.06
N ARG A 111 -9.79 -0.32 8.19
CA ARG A 111 -10.63 -0.60 7.01
C ARG A 111 -10.81 0.64 6.13
N VAL A 112 -11.05 1.80 6.73
CA VAL A 112 -11.17 3.06 5.98
C VAL A 112 -9.88 3.38 5.25
N LEU A 113 -8.71 3.21 5.88
CA LEU A 113 -7.40 3.40 5.24
C LEU A 113 -7.20 2.40 4.09
N GLY A 114 -7.54 1.12 4.30
CA GLY A 114 -7.46 0.10 3.26
C GLY A 114 -8.32 0.42 2.04
N VAL A 115 -9.61 0.75 2.26
CA VAL A 115 -10.52 1.16 1.17
C VAL A 115 -10.01 2.43 0.49
N SER A 116 -9.51 3.40 1.26
CA SER A 116 -8.95 4.64 0.70
C SER A 116 -7.74 4.37 -0.19
N GLY A 117 -6.82 3.54 0.25
CA GLY A 117 -5.66 3.11 -0.54
C GLY A 117 -6.05 2.30 -1.77
N LEU A 118 -7.07 1.45 -1.68
CA LEU A 118 -7.57 0.66 -2.81
C LEU A 118 -8.20 1.55 -3.89
N LEU A 119 -8.94 2.58 -3.50
CA LEU A 119 -9.75 3.41 -4.39
C LEU A 119 -9.11 4.75 -4.76
N HIS A 120 -7.91 5.09 -4.25
CA HIS A 120 -7.30 6.42 -4.45
C HIS A 120 -7.18 6.80 -5.94
N ASP A 121 -6.87 5.84 -6.76
CA ASP A 121 -6.63 5.97 -8.21
C ASP A 121 -7.84 5.57 -9.09
N LEU A 122 -9.02 5.31 -8.51
CA LEU A 122 -10.20 4.83 -9.24
C LEU A 122 -10.57 5.71 -10.43
N GLY A 123 -10.34 7.01 -10.31
CA GLY A 123 -10.62 7.97 -11.39
C GLY A 123 -9.81 7.75 -12.67
N LYS A 124 -8.75 6.96 -12.64
CA LYS A 124 -7.98 6.58 -13.84
C LYS A 124 -8.81 5.80 -14.87
N VAL A 125 -9.93 5.18 -14.47
CA VAL A 125 -10.88 4.55 -15.41
C VAL A 125 -11.51 5.56 -16.39
N LYS A 126 -11.46 6.86 -16.08
CA LYS A 126 -11.94 7.94 -16.96
C LYS A 126 -10.83 8.55 -17.84
N ILE A 127 -9.58 8.12 -17.66
CA ILE A 127 -8.45 8.61 -18.46
C ILE A 127 -8.31 7.76 -19.72
N PRO A 128 -8.12 8.37 -20.91
CA PRO A 128 -7.91 7.64 -22.14
C PRO A 128 -6.75 6.63 -22.04
N ARG A 129 -6.99 5.41 -22.54
CA ARG A 129 -6.04 4.31 -22.41
C ARG A 129 -4.67 4.65 -23.01
N GLU A 130 -4.66 5.34 -24.15
CA GLU A 130 -3.44 5.78 -24.84
C GLU A 130 -2.56 6.69 -23.98
N ILE A 131 -3.14 7.45 -23.06
CA ILE A 131 -2.40 8.27 -22.09
C ILE A 131 -1.89 7.39 -20.93
N LEU A 132 -2.73 6.47 -20.41
CA LEU A 132 -2.36 5.60 -19.29
C LEU A 132 -1.18 4.69 -19.60
N VAL A 133 -1.12 4.15 -20.83
CA VAL A 133 -0.07 3.17 -21.25
C VAL A 133 1.04 3.82 -22.09
N LYS A 134 1.09 5.13 -22.19
CA LYS A 134 2.08 5.84 -23.01
C LYS A 134 3.50 5.53 -22.54
N PRO A 135 4.36 5.02 -23.41
CA PRO A 135 5.78 4.89 -23.12
C PRO A 135 6.46 6.26 -23.18
N GLY A 136 6.84 6.79 -22.01
CA GLY A 136 7.55 8.07 -21.90
C GLY A 136 6.80 9.12 -21.07
N GLY A 137 7.27 10.37 -21.13
CA GLY A 137 6.66 11.50 -20.43
C GLY A 137 5.36 11.97 -21.10
N PHE A 138 4.50 12.61 -20.33
CA PHE A 138 3.30 13.27 -20.85
C PHE A 138 3.64 14.62 -21.47
N THR A 139 2.89 15.03 -22.50
CA THR A 139 2.82 16.45 -22.89
C THR A 139 2.05 17.24 -21.83
N ASP A 140 2.08 18.57 -21.91
CA ASP A 140 1.34 19.42 -20.97
C ASP A 140 -0.18 19.15 -21.04
N GLU A 141 -0.71 18.90 -22.26
CA GLU A 141 -2.11 18.56 -22.49
C GLU A 141 -2.47 17.19 -21.90
N GLU A 142 -1.64 16.17 -22.15
CA GLU A 142 -1.84 14.83 -21.58
C GLU A 142 -1.75 14.86 -20.06
N PHE A 143 -0.81 15.63 -19.52
CA PHE A 143 -0.69 15.79 -18.08
C PHE A 143 -1.90 16.53 -17.48
N ALA A 144 -2.47 17.51 -18.18
CA ALA A 144 -3.72 18.16 -17.78
C ALA A 144 -4.88 17.16 -17.71
N ILE A 145 -4.98 16.23 -18.69
CA ILE A 145 -5.97 15.15 -18.68
C ILE A 145 -5.71 14.20 -17.51
N MET A 146 -4.46 13.78 -17.30
CA MET A 146 -4.08 12.88 -16.18
C MET A 146 -4.45 13.51 -14.83
N LYS A 147 -4.21 14.80 -14.62
CA LYS A 147 -4.56 15.53 -13.39
C LYS A 147 -6.06 15.59 -13.08
N ALA A 148 -6.93 15.12 -13.98
CA ALA A 148 -8.37 15.05 -13.70
C ALA A 148 -8.77 13.84 -12.85
N HIS A 149 -7.96 12.75 -12.80
CA HIS A 149 -8.35 11.51 -12.13
C HIS A 149 -8.68 11.68 -10.63
N PRO A 150 -8.05 12.55 -9.82
CA PRO A 150 -8.44 12.71 -8.42
C PRO A 150 -9.89 13.20 -8.28
N LYS A 151 -10.27 14.18 -9.10
CA LYS A 151 -11.65 14.70 -9.12
C LYS A 151 -12.65 13.67 -9.62
N GLU A 152 -12.32 12.96 -10.68
CA GLU A 152 -13.21 11.92 -11.25
C GLU A 152 -13.34 10.73 -10.28
N GLY A 153 -12.27 10.34 -9.59
CA GLY A 153 -12.30 9.29 -8.57
C GLY A 153 -13.19 9.66 -7.40
N ALA A 154 -13.00 10.85 -6.83
CA ALA A 154 -13.82 11.33 -5.73
C ALA A 154 -15.32 11.36 -6.11
N LYS A 155 -15.65 11.80 -7.33
CA LYS A 155 -17.02 11.83 -7.83
C LYS A 155 -17.60 10.41 -7.94
N LEU A 156 -16.90 9.48 -8.58
CA LEU A 156 -17.33 8.09 -8.72
C LEU A 156 -17.63 7.42 -7.36
N ILE A 157 -16.81 7.73 -6.34
CA ILE A 157 -16.96 7.17 -5.00
C ILE A 157 -18.18 7.77 -4.29
N LEU A 158 -18.35 9.10 -4.32
CA LEU A 158 -19.48 9.77 -3.65
C LEU A 158 -20.82 9.52 -4.34
N ASP A 159 -20.86 9.40 -5.65
CA ASP A 159 -22.08 9.08 -6.39
C ASP A 159 -22.65 7.70 -5.99
N ARG A 160 -21.78 6.81 -5.48
CA ARG A 160 -22.18 5.49 -5.02
C ARG A 160 -22.70 5.47 -3.59
N ASP A 161 -21.93 6.03 -2.65
CA ASP A 161 -22.28 6.01 -1.24
C ASP A 161 -21.64 7.16 -0.47
N VAL A 162 -22.44 8.03 0.08
CA VAL A 162 -21.98 9.16 0.90
C VAL A 162 -21.20 8.73 2.16
N ARG A 163 -21.37 7.46 2.60
CA ARG A 163 -20.59 6.91 3.72
C ARG A 163 -19.10 6.69 3.38
N LEU A 164 -18.74 6.76 2.10
CA LEU A 164 -17.37 6.70 1.59
C LEU A 164 -16.71 8.09 1.53
N GLU A 165 -17.13 9.02 2.39
CA GLU A 165 -16.58 10.39 2.41
C GLU A 165 -15.06 10.41 2.53
N VAL A 166 -14.47 9.64 3.46
CA VAL A 166 -13.01 9.61 3.63
C VAL A 166 -12.28 9.02 2.42
N PRO A 167 -12.66 7.85 1.86
CA PRO A 167 -12.10 7.37 0.60
C PRO A 167 -12.21 8.38 -0.56
N ALA A 168 -13.34 9.08 -0.68
CA ALA A 168 -13.52 10.10 -1.71
C ALA A 168 -12.60 11.31 -1.51
N VAL A 169 -12.43 11.75 -0.25
CA VAL A 169 -11.48 12.82 0.10
C VAL A 169 -10.04 12.38 -0.24
N VAL A 170 -9.67 11.15 0.11
CA VAL A 170 -8.35 10.60 -0.22
C VAL A 170 -8.16 10.54 -1.75
N ALA A 171 -9.13 10.05 -2.50
CA ALA A 171 -9.05 10.02 -3.97
C ALA A 171 -8.84 11.43 -4.56
N TYR A 172 -9.45 12.45 -3.96
CA TYR A 172 -9.27 13.84 -4.39
C TYR A 172 -7.91 14.43 -4.00
N GLU A 173 -7.41 14.12 -2.79
CA GLU A 173 -6.29 14.83 -2.17
C GLU A 173 -4.93 14.12 -2.27
N HIS A 174 -4.86 12.83 -2.63
CA HIS A 174 -3.65 12.00 -2.48
C HIS A 174 -2.42 12.51 -3.25
N HIS A 175 -2.57 13.43 -4.19
CA HIS A 175 -1.46 14.08 -4.88
C HIS A 175 -1.16 15.49 -4.38
N ILE A 176 -1.81 15.94 -3.30
CA ILE A 176 -1.55 17.25 -2.70
C ILE A 176 -0.44 17.09 -1.67
N MET A 177 0.64 17.82 -1.86
CA MET A 177 1.81 17.82 -0.97
C MET A 177 1.54 18.62 0.30
N LEU A 178 2.31 18.38 1.35
CA LEU A 178 2.19 19.09 2.63
C LEU A 178 2.33 20.63 2.46
N ASN A 179 3.22 21.07 1.60
CA ASN A 179 3.45 22.49 1.29
C ASN A 179 2.36 23.13 0.40
N GLY A 180 1.32 22.39 0.04
CA GLY A 180 0.24 22.83 -0.87
C GLY A 180 0.57 22.70 -2.35
N GLY A 181 1.73 22.13 -2.70
CA GLY A 181 2.08 21.75 -4.08
C GLY A 181 1.30 20.52 -4.56
N GLY A 182 1.60 20.09 -5.77
CA GLY A 182 0.90 18.96 -6.39
C GLY A 182 -0.42 19.35 -7.07
N TYR A 183 -1.39 18.44 -7.07
CA TYR A 183 -2.70 18.64 -7.70
C TYR A 183 -3.78 17.76 -7.04
N PRO A 184 -5.09 18.14 -7.15
CA PRO A 184 -5.58 19.40 -7.63
C PRO A 184 -5.22 20.56 -6.70
N ALA A 185 -5.07 21.77 -7.25
CA ALA A 185 -4.84 22.94 -6.42
C ALA A 185 -6.11 23.33 -5.65
N PHE A 186 -5.97 23.66 -4.37
CA PHE A 186 -7.08 24.21 -3.61
C PHE A 186 -7.29 25.70 -3.96
N HIS A 187 -8.55 26.09 -4.09
CA HIS A 187 -8.90 27.52 -4.25
C HIS A 187 -8.72 28.32 -2.95
N PHE A 188 -8.80 27.62 -1.81
CA PHE A 188 -8.62 28.19 -0.47
C PHE A 188 -7.62 27.35 0.29
N ALA A 189 -6.77 27.99 1.09
CA ALA A 189 -5.85 27.30 1.97
C ALA A 189 -6.63 26.48 3.00
N ARG A 190 -6.38 25.17 3.05
CA ARG A 190 -6.88 24.24 4.06
C ARG A 190 -5.89 23.10 4.21
N ASP A 191 -5.92 22.48 5.36
CA ASP A 191 -5.17 21.23 5.58
C ASP A 191 -5.85 20.07 4.83
N THR A 192 -5.05 19.22 4.20
CA THR A 192 -5.51 17.94 3.66
C THR A 192 -5.88 16.99 4.79
N HIS A 193 -6.79 16.06 4.52
CA HIS A 193 -7.20 15.05 5.48
C HIS A 193 -6.01 14.15 5.88
N TYR A 194 -5.92 13.72 7.14
CA TYR A 194 -4.80 12.89 7.61
C TYR A 194 -4.63 11.60 6.80
N ALA A 195 -5.74 10.94 6.42
CA ALA A 195 -5.70 9.74 5.60
C ALA A 195 -5.11 10.00 4.20
N SER A 196 -5.37 11.18 3.63
CA SER A 196 -4.79 11.59 2.34
C SER A 196 -3.28 11.74 2.44
N ARG A 197 -2.78 12.37 3.52
CA ARG A 197 -1.33 12.52 3.76
C ARG A 197 -0.65 11.18 4.02
N LEU A 198 -1.32 10.25 4.71
CA LEU A 198 -0.82 8.90 4.94
C LEU A 198 -0.76 8.10 3.63
N VAL A 199 -1.85 8.09 2.86
CA VAL A 199 -1.91 7.38 1.56
C VAL A 199 -0.91 7.97 0.57
N HIS A 200 -0.68 9.29 0.56
CA HIS A 200 0.34 9.94 -0.27
C HIS A 200 1.75 9.36 -0.08
N VAL A 201 2.15 9.10 1.17
CA VAL A 201 3.44 8.44 1.46
C VAL A 201 3.49 7.04 0.87
N CYS A 202 2.42 6.26 1.04
CA CYS A 202 2.33 4.88 0.54
C CYS A 202 2.33 4.82 -0.99
N ASP A 203 1.55 5.69 -1.63
CA ASP A 203 1.45 5.82 -3.09
C ASP A 203 2.80 6.14 -3.72
N VAL A 204 3.48 7.19 -3.23
CA VAL A 204 4.78 7.58 -3.78
C VAL A 204 5.82 6.48 -3.56
N TYR A 205 5.85 5.85 -2.38
CA TYR A 205 6.77 4.75 -2.12
C TYR A 205 6.57 3.58 -3.09
N ASP A 206 5.34 3.08 -3.23
CA ASP A 206 5.06 1.97 -4.16
C ASP A 206 5.34 2.37 -5.61
N ALA A 207 4.94 3.58 -6.00
CA ALA A 207 5.23 4.11 -7.32
C ALA A 207 6.73 4.16 -7.62
N LEU A 208 7.58 4.50 -6.66
CA LEU A 208 9.05 4.50 -6.80
C LEU A 208 9.61 3.07 -6.90
N CYS A 209 9.08 2.13 -6.14
CA CYS A 209 9.52 0.75 -6.07
C CYS A 209 8.97 -0.15 -7.19
N THR A 210 8.09 0.36 -8.06
CA THR A 210 7.47 -0.40 -9.16
C THR A 210 8.09 -0.04 -10.51
N ASN A 211 8.31 -1.06 -11.37
CA ASN A 211 8.75 -0.85 -12.75
C ASN A 211 7.67 -0.12 -13.54
N ARG A 212 8.05 0.88 -14.31
CA ARG A 212 7.20 1.58 -15.26
C ARG A 212 7.78 1.45 -16.67
N PRO A 213 6.98 1.55 -17.74
CA PRO A 213 7.48 1.39 -19.11
C PRO A 213 8.69 2.28 -19.46
N TYR A 214 8.84 3.41 -18.74
CA TYR A 214 9.88 4.41 -18.97
C TYR A 214 10.90 4.53 -17.83
N ARG A 215 10.76 3.72 -16.74
CA ARG A 215 11.64 3.80 -15.57
C ARG A 215 11.71 2.47 -14.82
N ALA A 216 12.93 1.98 -14.58
CA ALA A 216 13.17 0.87 -13.69
C ALA A 216 12.77 1.22 -12.23
N ALA A 217 12.32 0.20 -11.48
CA ALA A 217 12.04 0.34 -10.06
C ALA A 217 13.29 0.78 -9.28
N TRP A 218 13.10 1.64 -8.29
CA TRP A 218 14.14 1.94 -7.32
C TRP A 218 14.22 0.80 -6.29
N THR A 219 15.38 0.70 -5.65
CA THR A 219 15.49 -0.13 -4.44
C THR A 219 14.68 0.49 -3.31
N SER A 220 14.21 -0.35 -2.38
CA SER A 220 13.50 0.13 -1.18
C SER A 220 14.33 1.18 -0.43
N ALA A 221 15.64 0.94 -0.24
CA ALA A 221 16.53 1.89 0.43
C ALA A 221 16.51 3.26 -0.25
N LYS A 222 16.70 3.31 -1.58
CA LYS A 222 16.67 4.57 -2.35
C LYS A 222 15.32 5.29 -2.26
N ALA A 223 14.21 4.54 -2.27
CA ALA A 223 12.88 5.13 -2.13
C ALA A 223 12.66 5.71 -0.72
N LEU A 224 13.16 5.03 0.33
CA LEU A 224 13.09 5.53 1.70
C LEU A 224 13.95 6.77 1.91
N ASP A 225 15.15 6.83 1.33
CA ASP A 225 16.02 8.02 1.36
C ASP A 225 15.33 9.23 0.70
N TYR A 226 14.62 9.01 -0.42
CA TYR A 226 13.83 10.07 -1.06
C TYR A 226 12.68 10.55 -0.18
N LEU A 227 11.93 9.64 0.47
CA LEU A 227 10.88 10.03 1.41
C LEU A 227 11.44 10.84 2.58
N GLU A 228 12.61 10.45 3.10
CA GLU A 228 13.29 11.15 4.19
C GLU A 228 13.71 12.57 3.77
N GLU A 229 14.31 12.73 2.57
CA GLU A 229 14.69 14.04 2.00
C GLU A 229 13.51 14.98 1.84
N LYS A 230 12.36 14.45 1.42
CA LYS A 230 11.13 15.26 1.14
C LYS A 230 10.20 15.40 2.34
N THR A 231 10.55 14.79 3.48
CA THR A 231 9.78 14.93 4.74
C THR A 231 9.76 16.40 5.19
N GLY A 232 8.59 16.91 5.52
CA GLY A 232 8.38 18.30 5.92
C GLY A 232 8.13 19.28 4.77
N THR A 233 8.29 18.82 3.51
CA THR A 233 7.94 19.60 2.31
C THR A 233 6.81 18.93 1.52
N ASP A 234 7.05 17.75 0.99
CA ASP A 234 6.06 16.99 0.22
C ASP A 234 5.25 16.07 1.14
N PHE A 235 5.93 15.44 2.12
CA PHE A 235 5.36 14.46 3.04
C PHE A 235 5.23 14.99 4.45
N ASP A 236 4.09 14.66 5.10
CA ASP A 236 3.86 14.97 6.51
C ASP A 236 4.79 14.09 7.39
N PRO A 237 5.65 14.72 8.24
CA PRO A 237 6.54 14.00 9.15
C PRO A 237 5.81 13.03 10.08
N VAL A 238 4.53 13.30 10.42
CA VAL A 238 3.69 12.44 11.27
C VAL A 238 3.50 11.05 10.65
N PHE A 239 3.51 10.94 9.31
CA PHE A 239 3.32 9.69 8.60
C PHE A 239 4.59 9.17 7.94
N SER A 240 5.41 10.05 7.34
CA SER A 240 6.61 9.63 6.60
C SER A 240 7.69 9.04 7.52
N LEU A 241 7.97 9.65 8.68
CA LEU A 241 8.99 9.14 9.59
C LEU A 241 8.64 7.77 10.19
N PRO A 242 7.42 7.54 10.72
CA PRO A 242 7.01 6.21 11.15
C PRO A 242 6.99 5.18 10.01
N PHE A 243 6.57 5.57 8.79
CA PHE A 243 6.59 4.70 7.62
C PHE A 243 8.02 4.23 7.29
N ILE A 244 8.98 5.16 7.23
CA ILE A 244 10.39 4.87 6.98
C ILE A 244 10.93 3.91 8.05
N LYS A 245 10.63 4.19 9.33
CA LYS A 245 11.04 3.35 10.45
C LYS A 245 10.47 1.94 10.33
N MET A 246 9.16 1.81 10.12
CA MET A 246 8.47 0.54 9.95
C MET A 246 9.09 -0.29 8.80
N MET A 247 9.37 0.34 7.66
CA MET A 247 9.94 -0.35 6.51
C MET A 247 11.39 -0.79 6.75
N LYS A 248 12.20 0.03 7.44
CA LYS A 248 13.58 -0.34 7.83
C LYS A 248 13.58 -1.52 8.82
N GLU A 249 12.71 -1.52 9.83
CA GLU A 249 12.58 -2.61 10.82
C GLU A 249 12.21 -3.94 10.16
N ARG A 250 11.24 -3.95 9.24
CA ARG A 250 10.82 -5.15 8.50
C ARG A 250 11.91 -5.68 7.57
N SER A 251 12.68 -4.80 6.95
CA SER A 251 13.81 -5.21 6.10
C SER A 251 14.90 -5.94 6.90
N VAL A 252 15.18 -5.50 8.14
CA VAL A 252 16.14 -6.16 9.04
C VAL A 252 15.63 -7.53 9.48
N GLN A 253 14.34 -7.67 9.82
CA GLN A 253 13.74 -8.96 10.19
C GLN A 253 13.89 -9.98 9.06
N ARG A 254 13.67 -9.60 7.81
CA ARG A 254 13.84 -10.48 6.65
C ARG A 254 15.28 -10.98 6.51
N LEU A 255 16.25 -10.10 6.59
CA LEU A 255 17.68 -10.49 6.50
C LEU A 255 18.05 -11.49 7.61
N SER A 256 17.49 -11.33 8.80
CA SER A 256 17.74 -12.24 9.94
C SER A 256 17.09 -13.63 9.75
N LEU A 257 16.03 -13.74 8.96
CA LEU A 257 15.37 -15.02 8.64
C LEU A 257 16.03 -15.75 7.47
N GLU A 258 16.56 -15.00 6.48
CA GLU A 258 17.25 -15.54 5.31
C GLU A 258 18.69 -15.99 5.66
N ASP A 259 19.34 -15.44 6.71
CA ASP A 259 20.67 -15.80 7.17
C ASP A 259 20.73 -15.89 8.72
N PRO A 260 20.33 -17.04 9.30
CA PRO A 260 20.29 -17.24 10.74
C PRO A 260 21.66 -17.19 11.44
N GLU A 261 22.78 -17.16 10.68
CA GLU A 261 24.13 -17.05 11.24
C GLU A 261 24.58 -15.59 11.50
N VAL A 262 23.87 -14.59 11.02
CA VAL A 262 24.15 -13.18 11.33
C VAL A 262 23.55 -12.82 12.70
N LYS A 263 24.20 -13.26 13.78
CA LYS A 263 23.89 -12.74 15.12
C LYS A 263 24.25 -11.24 15.15
N PRO A 264 23.39 -10.37 15.70
CA PRO A 264 23.76 -8.98 15.95
C PRO A 264 24.98 -8.98 16.86
N SER A 265 26.06 -8.29 16.44
CA SER A 265 27.27 -8.14 17.24
C SER A 265 26.91 -7.53 18.60
N SER A 266 27.08 -8.30 19.65
CA SER A 266 26.93 -7.80 21.02
C SER A 266 27.86 -6.62 21.25
N PRO A 267 27.42 -5.55 21.91
CA PRO A 267 28.33 -4.46 22.28
C PRO A 267 29.42 -5.02 23.19
N SER A 268 30.68 -4.75 22.84
CA SER A 268 31.86 -5.13 23.63
C SER A 268 31.72 -4.54 25.04
N PRO A 269 32.04 -5.30 26.11
CA PRO A 269 32.03 -4.79 27.45
C PRO A 269 33.06 -3.66 27.60
N PRO A 270 32.81 -2.64 28.41
CA PRO A 270 33.74 -1.55 28.63
C PRO A 270 35.01 -2.12 29.26
N GLY A 271 36.16 -1.84 28.61
CA GLY A 271 37.50 -2.26 29.07
C GLY A 271 37.74 -1.76 30.50
N GLY A 272 37.98 -2.71 31.41
CA GLY A 272 38.45 -2.40 32.75
C GLY A 272 39.81 -1.79 32.71
N GLU A 273 39.96 -0.58 33.23
CA GLU A 273 41.25 0.02 33.56
C GLU A 273 41.90 -0.82 34.66
N GLY A 274 42.99 -1.47 34.29
CA GLY A 274 43.87 -2.15 35.23
C GLY A 274 44.70 -1.14 36.00
N ASP A 275 44.39 -1.09 37.25
CA ASP A 275 45.21 -0.49 38.32
C ASP A 275 46.63 -1.11 38.29
N ARG A 276 47.68 -0.30 38.20
CA ARG A 276 49.05 -0.65 38.62
C ARG A 276 49.60 0.48 39.46
N GLY A 277 49.86 0.10 40.69
CA GLY A 277 50.59 0.83 41.69
C GLY A 277 52.04 1.19 41.28
#